data_3c801730c21e8d1c85dd45e2a1439e71
#
_entry.id   3c801730c21e8d1c85dd45e2a1439e71
#
_cell.length_a   1.000
_cell.length_b   1.000
_cell.length_c   1.000
_cell.angle_alpha   90.00
_cell.angle_beta   90.00
_cell.angle_gamma   90.00
#
_symmetry.space_group_name_H-M   'P 1'
#
loop_
_entity.id
_entity.type
_entity.pdbx_description
1 polymer ?
#
loop_
_entity_poly.entity_id
_entity_poly.type
_entity_poly.pdbx_seq_one_letter_code
_entity_poly.pdbx_strand_id
1 'polypeptide(L)'
;VRAVVCRVADDDHILLILLHHIAADGESISPLVRDLVAAYLARRDGQPNVLVAPPVQFADVALWQERYLGDVGDEDSVLAGQVRYWTTQLDGIPDVLDLPVDHPRPPVADHLGARLDFEIDPALGARISAVAAAAGVTEFMVVHAALAALLARVTASDEIVVGTPIAGRGQAEIDELVGMFVNTLALRTRVTPDTRFGDLLELVRA
;
A
#
# COMPACT_ATOMS: atom_id res chain seq x y z
N VAL A 1 -13.03 -6.88 -15.28
CA VAL A 1 -13.88 -7.51 -14.25
C VAL A 1 -14.52 -8.77 -14.83
N ARG A 2 -14.50 -9.86 -14.08
CA ARG A 2 -15.24 -11.09 -14.37
C ARG A 2 -16.02 -11.48 -13.13
N ALA A 3 -17.24 -11.94 -13.30
CA ALA A 3 -18.08 -12.43 -12.20
C ALA A 3 -18.66 -13.80 -12.55
N VAL A 4 -18.67 -14.69 -11.57
CA VAL A 4 -19.25 -16.03 -11.67
C VAL A 4 -20.12 -16.28 -10.45
N VAL A 5 -21.34 -16.73 -10.68
CA VAL A 5 -22.23 -17.19 -9.61
C VAL A 5 -22.20 -18.72 -9.60
N CYS A 6 -21.76 -19.30 -8.52
CA CYS A 6 -21.76 -20.74 -8.29
C CYS A 6 -22.95 -21.10 -7.39
N ARG A 7 -23.88 -21.93 -7.88
CA ARG A 7 -24.97 -22.46 -7.07
C ARG A 7 -24.42 -23.66 -6.25
N VAL A 8 -24.52 -23.57 -4.95
CA VAL A 8 -24.12 -24.63 -4.01
C VAL A 8 -25.34 -25.45 -3.59
N ALA A 9 -26.47 -24.77 -3.34
CA ALA A 9 -27.77 -25.34 -3.04
C ALA A 9 -28.87 -24.49 -3.67
N ASP A 10 -30.14 -24.81 -3.45
CA ASP A 10 -31.27 -24.08 -4.05
C ASP A 10 -31.33 -22.62 -3.59
N ASP A 11 -30.96 -22.36 -2.36
CA ASP A 11 -30.96 -21.06 -1.70
C ASP A 11 -29.53 -20.58 -1.29
N ASP A 12 -28.51 -21.33 -1.66
CA ASP A 12 -27.10 -21.01 -1.33
C ASP A 12 -26.26 -20.85 -2.60
N HIS A 13 -25.66 -19.67 -2.73
CA HIS A 13 -24.87 -19.28 -3.90
C HIS A 13 -23.60 -18.56 -3.47
N ILE A 14 -22.52 -18.83 -4.17
CA ILE A 14 -21.24 -18.13 -4.01
C ILE A 14 -21.04 -17.22 -5.22
N LEU A 15 -20.83 -15.94 -4.96
CA LEU A 15 -20.44 -14.97 -5.98
C LEU A 15 -18.92 -14.81 -5.96
N LEU A 16 -18.27 -15.18 -7.07
CA LEU A 16 -16.85 -14.93 -7.30
C LEU A 16 -16.69 -13.71 -8.21
N ILE A 17 -15.97 -12.70 -7.75
CA ILE A 17 -15.63 -11.53 -8.56
C ILE A 17 -14.12 -11.50 -8.73
N LEU A 18 -13.65 -11.49 -9.97
CA LEU A 18 -12.25 -11.38 -10.34
C LEU A 18 -11.99 -9.97 -10.90
N LEU A 19 -11.14 -9.24 -10.23
CA LEU A 19 -10.69 -7.91 -10.62
C LEU A 19 -9.21 -7.96 -11.00
N HIS A 20 -8.84 -7.37 -12.13
CA HIS A 20 -7.45 -7.08 -12.39
C HIS A 20 -7.05 -5.87 -11.53
N HIS A 21 -5.87 -5.88 -10.95
CA HIS A 21 -5.44 -4.85 -9.99
C HIS A 21 -5.42 -3.43 -10.60
N ILE A 22 -5.26 -3.31 -11.95
CA ILE A 22 -5.38 -2.01 -12.65
C ILE A 22 -6.77 -1.37 -12.54
N ALA A 23 -7.81 -2.15 -12.21
CA ALA A 23 -9.20 -1.70 -12.13
C ALA A 23 -9.65 -1.43 -10.70
N ALA A 24 -8.93 -1.92 -9.69
CA ALA A 24 -9.30 -1.77 -8.28
C ALA A 24 -8.10 -2.07 -7.38
N ASP A 25 -8.03 -1.35 -6.28
CA ASP A 25 -7.10 -1.57 -5.17
C ASP A 25 -7.83 -2.12 -3.92
N GLY A 26 -7.11 -2.22 -2.79
CA GLY A 26 -7.68 -2.71 -1.55
C GLY A 26 -8.83 -1.84 -1.02
N GLU A 27 -8.68 -0.53 -1.08
CA GLU A 27 -9.70 0.43 -0.62
C GLU A 27 -10.95 0.42 -1.52
N SER A 28 -10.82 0.00 -2.77
CA SER A 28 -11.95 -0.15 -3.71
C SER A 28 -12.93 -1.24 -3.32
N ILE A 29 -12.52 -2.21 -2.50
CA ILE A 29 -13.34 -3.39 -2.18
C ILE A 29 -14.57 -2.99 -1.36
N SER A 30 -14.39 -2.10 -0.37
CA SER A 30 -15.49 -1.67 0.49
C SER A 30 -16.61 -0.97 -0.28
N PRO A 31 -16.37 0.09 -1.08
CA PRO A 31 -17.41 0.72 -1.88
C PRO A 31 -18.02 -0.25 -2.91
N LEU A 32 -17.20 -1.10 -3.56
CA LEU A 32 -17.69 -2.08 -4.52
C LEU A 32 -18.69 -3.07 -3.88
N VAL A 33 -18.34 -3.65 -2.72
CA VAL A 33 -19.20 -4.61 -2.03
C VAL A 33 -20.48 -3.93 -1.51
N ARG A 34 -20.35 -2.75 -0.92
CA ARG A 34 -21.51 -1.96 -0.47
C ARG A 34 -22.50 -1.72 -1.61
N ASP A 35 -22.01 -1.24 -2.76
CA ASP A 35 -22.85 -0.90 -3.90
C ASP A 35 -23.49 -2.16 -4.52
N LEU A 36 -22.72 -3.26 -4.60
CA LEU A 36 -23.24 -4.55 -5.06
C LEU A 36 -24.36 -5.07 -4.16
N VAL A 37 -24.18 -5.03 -2.84
CA VAL A 37 -25.20 -5.47 -1.87
C VAL A 37 -26.41 -4.58 -1.96
N ALA A 38 -26.26 -3.26 -2.03
CA ALA A 38 -27.37 -2.32 -2.17
C ALA A 38 -28.17 -2.58 -3.46
N ALA A 39 -27.50 -2.76 -4.58
CA ALA A 39 -28.14 -3.07 -5.86
C ALA A 39 -28.85 -4.44 -5.84
N TYR A 40 -28.24 -5.46 -5.22
CA TYR A 40 -28.84 -6.78 -5.07
C TYR A 40 -30.13 -6.73 -4.25
N LEU A 41 -30.11 -6.08 -3.08
CA LEU A 41 -31.25 -5.95 -2.20
C LEU A 41 -32.41 -5.19 -2.88
N ALA A 42 -32.10 -4.05 -3.52
CA ALA A 42 -33.10 -3.28 -4.25
C ALA A 42 -33.78 -4.13 -5.35
N ARG A 43 -32.99 -4.87 -6.13
CA ARG A 43 -33.55 -5.73 -7.18
C ARG A 43 -34.37 -6.89 -6.65
N ARG A 44 -33.91 -7.53 -5.57
CA ARG A 44 -34.66 -8.60 -4.88
C ARG A 44 -36.04 -8.10 -4.42
N ASP A 45 -36.08 -6.89 -3.87
CA ASP A 45 -37.28 -6.30 -3.27
C ASP A 45 -38.12 -5.51 -4.30
N GLY A 46 -37.82 -5.63 -5.60
CA GLY A 46 -38.53 -4.94 -6.69
C GLY A 46 -38.41 -3.41 -6.66
N GLN A 47 -37.41 -2.89 -5.95
CA GLN A 47 -37.14 -1.46 -5.84
C GLN A 47 -36.31 -0.94 -7.04
N PRO A 48 -36.42 0.36 -7.38
CA PRO A 48 -35.57 0.96 -8.38
C PRO A 48 -34.08 0.93 -7.96
N ASN A 49 -33.19 1.17 -8.93
CA ASN A 49 -31.77 1.29 -8.64
C ASN A 49 -31.52 2.41 -7.63
N VAL A 50 -30.86 2.08 -6.53
CA VAL A 50 -30.54 2.99 -5.41
C VAL A 50 -29.11 3.55 -5.49
N LEU A 51 -28.33 3.14 -6.49
CA LEU A 51 -26.96 3.61 -6.63
C LEU A 51 -26.95 5.08 -7.07
N VAL A 52 -26.19 5.87 -6.34
CA VAL A 52 -25.93 7.27 -6.67
C VAL A 52 -24.67 7.33 -7.53
N ALA A 53 -24.72 8.07 -8.63
CA ALA A 53 -23.53 8.28 -9.45
C ALA A 53 -22.46 9.02 -8.62
N PRO A 54 -21.21 8.55 -8.62
CA PRO A 54 -20.14 9.27 -7.94
C PRO A 54 -19.94 10.65 -8.57
N PRO A 55 -19.49 11.65 -7.79
CA PRO A 55 -19.33 13.04 -8.27
C PRO A 55 -18.26 13.14 -9.37
N VAL A 56 -17.30 12.25 -9.39
CA VAL A 56 -16.23 12.14 -10.39
C VAL A 56 -16.00 10.69 -10.76
N GLN A 57 -15.41 10.44 -11.92
CA GLN A 57 -14.99 9.11 -12.37
C GLN A 57 -13.48 8.95 -12.22
N PHE A 58 -12.97 7.71 -12.19
CA PHE A 58 -11.53 7.44 -12.17
C PHE A 58 -10.78 8.14 -13.30
N ALA A 59 -11.38 8.21 -14.50
CA ALA A 59 -10.80 8.91 -15.64
C ALA A 59 -10.64 10.42 -15.40
N ASP A 60 -11.60 11.05 -14.71
CA ASP A 60 -11.52 12.46 -14.35
C ASP A 60 -10.36 12.74 -13.40
N VAL A 61 -10.15 11.83 -12.42
CA VAL A 61 -9.02 11.91 -11.49
C VAL A 61 -7.70 11.75 -12.23
N ALA A 62 -7.60 10.80 -13.16
CA ALA A 62 -6.39 10.60 -13.96
C ALA A 62 -6.03 11.84 -14.79
N LEU A 63 -7.01 12.45 -15.46
CA LEU A 63 -6.82 13.67 -16.22
C LEU A 63 -6.47 14.90 -15.34
N TRP A 64 -7.09 14.96 -14.16
CA TRP A 64 -6.75 16.00 -13.19
C TRP A 64 -5.32 15.82 -12.68
N GLN A 65 -4.92 14.60 -12.34
CA GLN A 65 -3.58 14.29 -11.85
C GLN A 65 -2.50 14.60 -12.89
N GLU A 66 -2.72 14.25 -14.17
CA GLU A 66 -1.82 14.59 -15.25
C GLU A 66 -1.59 16.11 -15.36
N ARG A 67 -2.67 16.89 -15.31
CA ARG A 67 -2.59 18.36 -15.35
C ARG A 67 -1.93 18.98 -14.13
N TYR A 68 -2.20 18.40 -12.95
CA TYR A 68 -1.64 18.86 -11.69
C TYR A 68 -0.14 18.58 -11.58
N LEU A 69 0.30 17.41 -12.02
CA LEU A 69 1.71 17.02 -11.99
C LEU A 69 2.54 17.81 -13.02
N GLY A 70 1.97 18.09 -14.18
CA GLY A 70 2.66 18.77 -15.27
C GLY A 70 3.70 17.89 -15.98
N ASP A 71 4.58 18.52 -16.75
CA ASP A 71 5.61 17.85 -17.55
C ASP A 71 6.94 17.77 -16.77
N VAL A 72 7.65 16.65 -16.88
CA VAL A 72 8.96 16.46 -16.25
C VAL A 72 10.04 17.38 -16.85
N GLY A 73 9.87 17.81 -18.08
CA GLY A 73 10.74 18.79 -18.76
C GLY A 73 10.54 20.24 -18.32
N ASP A 74 9.47 20.53 -17.63
CA ASP A 74 9.20 21.82 -16.99
C ASP A 74 9.75 21.78 -15.55
N GLU A 75 10.86 22.47 -15.31
CA GLU A 75 11.56 22.48 -14.01
C GLU A 75 10.69 23.00 -12.85
N ASP A 76 9.68 23.80 -13.12
CA ASP A 76 8.75 24.38 -12.15
C ASP A 76 7.54 23.47 -11.89
N SER A 77 7.38 22.40 -12.66
CA SER A 77 6.28 21.46 -12.47
C SER A 77 6.39 20.66 -11.16
N VAL A 78 5.23 20.24 -10.65
CA VAL A 78 5.18 19.36 -9.47
C VAL A 78 5.93 18.05 -9.73
N LEU A 79 5.77 17.49 -10.93
CA LEU A 79 6.43 16.24 -11.34
C LEU A 79 7.95 16.38 -11.32
N ALA A 80 8.51 17.43 -11.91
CA ALA A 80 9.97 17.66 -11.90
C ALA A 80 10.51 17.83 -10.47
N GLY A 81 9.77 18.53 -9.61
CA GLY A 81 10.09 18.66 -8.18
C GLY A 81 10.14 17.32 -7.46
N GLN A 82 9.14 16.46 -7.69
CA GLN A 82 9.09 15.11 -7.10
C GLN A 82 10.22 14.21 -7.63
N VAL A 83 10.50 14.26 -8.93
CA VAL A 83 11.60 13.49 -9.53
C VAL A 83 12.94 13.90 -8.91
N ARG A 84 13.23 15.19 -8.78
CA ARG A 84 14.46 15.67 -8.12
C ARG A 84 14.56 15.19 -6.67
N TYR A 85 13.47 15.26 -5.92
CA TYR A 85 13.42 14.76 -4.54
C TYR A 85 13.79 13.28 -4.48
N TRP A 86 13.11 12.43 -5.25
CA TRP A 86 13.33 10.99 -5.21
C TRP A 86 14.70 10.58 -5.76
N THR A 87 15.19 11.25 -6.80
CA THR A 87 16.56 11.02 -7.31
C THR A 87 17.59 11.30 -6.22
N THR A 88 17.41 12.38 -5.46
CA THR A 88 18.32 12.72 -4.35
C THR A 88 18.17 11.74 -3.18
N GLN A 89 16.93 11.40 -2.81
CA GLN A 89 16.67 10.50 -1.68
C GLN A 89 17.18 9.08 -1.91
N LEU A 90 17.17 8.63 -3.16
CA LEU A 90 17.55 7.25 -3.53
C LEU A 90 18.96 7.17 -4.13
N ASP A 91 19.71 8.27 -4.15
CA ASP A 91 21.08 8.27 -4.66
C ASP A 91 21.99 7.37 -3.82
N GLY A 92 22.76 6.51 -4.49
CA GLY A 92 23.73 5.62 -3.87
C GLY A 92 23.15 4.45 -3.06
N ILE A 93 21.86 4.17 -3.15
CA ILE A 93 21.28 2.95 -2.54
C ILE A 93 21.71 1.70 -3.31
N PRO A 94 21.83 0.53 -2.65
CA PRO A 94 22.08 -0.73 -3.34
C PRO A 94 20.88 -1.12 -4.22
N ASP A 95 21.16 -1.65 -5.42
CA ASP A 95 20.11 -2.15 -6.33
C ASP A 95 19.33 -3.33 -5.73
N VAL A 96 19.99 -4.14 -4.92
CA VAL A 96 19.42 -5.33 -4.28
C VAL A 96 19.94 -5.40 -2.85
N LEU A 97 19.03 -5.64 -1.91
CA LEU A 97 19.38 -5.99 -0.55
C LEU A 97 19.74 -7.48 -0.49
N ASP A 98 20.98 -7.79 -0.07
CA ASP A 98 21.52 -9.15 -0.04
C ASP A 98 20.96 -9.93 1.17
N LEU A 99 19.69 -10.33 1.07
CA LEU A 99 19.04 -11.14 2.09
C LEU A 99 19.56 -12.60 2.04
N PRO A 100 19.79 -13.22 3.19
CA PRO A 100 20.12 -14.64 3.24
C PRO A 100 18.97 -15.47 2.65
N VAL A 101 19.29 -16.30 1.67
CA VAL A 101 18.31 -17.14 0.96
C VAL A 101 18.74 -18.60 1.00
N ASP A 102 17.79 -19.53 1.13
CA ASP A 102 18.06 -20.95 1.12
C ASP A 102 18.38 -21.46 -0.31
N HIS A 103 17.83 -20.77 -1.31
CA HIS A 103 18.02 -21.10 -2.71
C HIS A 103 18.34 -19.86 -3.52
N PRO A 104 19.24 -19.93 -4.54
CA PRO A 104 19.54 -18.81 -5.40
C PRO A 104 18.28 -18.38 -6.18
N ARG A 105 18.13 -17.07 -6.38
CA ARG A 105 17.03 -16.55 -7.20
C ARG A 105 17.18 -17.03 -8.65
N PRO A 106 16.12 -17.56 -9.29
CA PRO A 106 16.16 -17.93 -10.69
C PRO A 106 16.30 -16.66 -11.57
N PRO A 107 16.94 -16.77 -12.76
CA PRO A 107 17.10 -15.64 -13.67
C PRO A 107 15.75 -15.09 -14.18
N VAL A 108 14.72 -15.92 -14.20
CA VAL A 108 13.33 -15.54 -14.55
C VAL A 108 12.45 -15.92 -13.38
N ALA A 109 11.70 -14.95 -12.85
CA ALA A 109 10.76 -15.19 -11.76
C ALA A 109 9.65 -16.16 -12.21
N ASP A 110 9.36 -17.17 -11.40
CA ASP A 110 8.30 -18.15 -11.64
C ASP A 110 6.94 -17.69 -11.13
N HIS A 111 6.90 -16.52 -10.46
CA HIS A 111 5.71 -15.94 -9.82
C HIS A 111 5.07 -16.81 -8.73
N LEU A 112 5.77 -17.87 -8.29
CA LEU A 112 5.35 -18.63 -7.11
C LEU A 112 5.62 -17.85 -5.85
N GLY A 113 4.72 -17.96 -4.88
CA GLY A 113 4.83 -17.33 -3.58
C GLY A 113 4.28 -18.22 -2.49
N ALA A 114 4.64 -17.90 -1.26
CA ALA A 114 4.08 -18.52 -0.07
C ALA A 114 3.60 -17.44 0.91
N ARG A 115 2.69 -17.83 1.79
CA ARG A 115 2.18 -16.97 2.84
C ARG A 115 2.52 -17.59 4.18
N LEU A 116 3.10 -16.80 5.08
CA LEU A 116 3.33 -17.14 6.47
C LEU A 116 2.52 -16.19 7.34
N ASP A 117 1.50 -16.69 7.99
CA ASP A 117 0.71 -15.94 8.96
C ASP A 117 1.39 -16.01 10.34
N PHE A 118 1.45 -14.89 11.02
CA PHE A 118 1.92 -14.80 12.41
C PHE A 118 1.07 -13.77 13.16
N GLU A 119 1.04 -13.92 14.47
CA GLU A 119 0.28 -13.02 15.35
C GLU A 119 1.23 -12.30 16.31
N ILE A 120 0.95 -11.03 16.53
CA ILE A 120 1.57 -10.24 17.60
C ILE A 120 0.66 -10.35 18.81
N ASP A 121 1.16 -10.93 19.90
CA ASP A 121 0.36 -11.08 21.11
C ASP A 121 -0.04 -9.70 21.69
N PRO A 122 -1.19 -9.61 22.39
CA PRO A 122 -1.71 -8.34 22.89
C PRO A 122 -0.75 -7.60 23.84
N ALA A 123 0.08 -8.31 24.59
CA ALA A 123 1.04 -7.70 25.51
C ALA A 123 2.18 -7.04 24.72
N LEU A 124 2.66 -7.66 23.66
CA LEU A 124 3.64 -7.06 22.76
C LEU A 124 3.03 -5.87 22.01
N GLY A 125 1.78 -5.99 21.52
CA GLY A 125 1.06 -4.89 20.90
C GLY A 125 0.97 -3.66 21.82
N ALA A 126 0.56 -3.85 23.06
CA ALA A 126 0.49 -2.76 24.06
C ALA A 126 1.87 -2.12 24.32
N ARG A 127 2.95 -2.89 24.29
CA ARG A 127 4.32 -2.35 24.44
C ARG A 127 4.75 -1.53 23.22
N ILE A 128 4.39 -1.95 22.01
CA ILE A 128 4.64 -1.18 20.79
C ILE A 128 3.91 0.16 20.87
N SER A 129 2.63 0.18 21.24
CA SER A 129 1.85 1.39 21.43
C SER A 129 2.47 2.32 22.48
N ALA A 130 2.94 1.76 23.61
CA ALA A 130 3.59 2.53 24.66
C ALA A 130 4.92 3.18 24.19
N VAL A 131 5.73 2.45 23.42
CA VAL A 131 6.96 2.99 22.82
C VAL A 131 6.63 4.09 21.81
N ALA A 132 5.64 3.89 20.95
CA ALA A 132 5.20 4.87 19.97
C ALA A 132 4.76 6.18 20.66
N ALA A 133 3.91 6.08 21.69
CA ALA A 133 3.45 7.22 22.47
C ALA A 133 4.59 7.94 23.17
N ALA A 134 5.52 7.20 23.81
CA ALA A 134 6.67 7.79 24.51
C ALA A 134 7.65 8.52 23.59
N ALA A 135 7.82 8.03 22.36
CA ALA A 135 8.71 8.62 21.36
C ALA A 135 8.00 9.67 20.46
N GLY A 136 6.67 9.85 20.58
CA GLY A 136 5.92 10.74 19.70
C GLY A 136 5.90 10.31 18.23
N VAL A 137 5.88 9.00 17.98
CA VAL A 137 5.85 8.38 16.65
C VAL A 137 4.62 7.48 16.50
N THR A 138 4.34 7.00 15.30
CA THR A 138 3.27 6.03 15.07
C THR A 138 3.75 4.59 15.32
N GLU A 139 2.82 3.67 15.56
CA GLU A 139 3.14 2.23 15.66
C GLU A 139 3.80 1.70 14.38
N PHE A 140 3.37 2.18 13.22
CA PHE A 140 4.00 1.88 11.93
C PHE A 140 5.49 2.25 11.96
N MET A 141 5.85 3.44 12.45
CA MET A 141 7.25 3.87 12.53
C MET A 141 8.08 2.98 13.47
N VAL A 142 7.49 2.53 14.59
CA VAL A 142 8.17 1.58 15.51
C VAL A 142 8.43 0.24 14.82
N VAL A 143 7.44 -0.30 14.12
CA VAL A 143 7.56 -1.57 13.39
C VAL A 143 8.54 -1.43 12.23
N HIS A 144 8.48 -0.34 11.48
CA HIS A 144 9.41 -0.04 10.38
C HIS A 144 10.86 0.08 10.89
N ALA A 145 11.09 0.81 11.99
CA ALA A 145 12.41 0.93 12.60
C ALA A 145 12.96 -0.43 13.05
N ALA A 146 12.11 -1.27 13.66
CA ALA A 146 12.50 -2.63 14.06
C ALA A 146 12.84 -3.51 12.85
N LEU A 147 12.05 -3.43 11.78
CA LEU A 147 12.32 -4.12 10.52
C LEU A 147 13.64 -3.65 9.88
N ALA A 148 13.87 -2.35 9.81
CA ALA A 148 15.11 -1.79 9.27
C ALA A 148 16.34 -2.25 10.08
N ALA A 149 16.25 -2.25 11.43
CA ALA A 149 17.31 -2.76 12.29
C ALA A 149 17.57 -4.26 12.11
N LEU A 150 16.51 -5.06 11.91
CA LEU A 150 16.65 -6.48 11.59
C LEU A 150 17.33 -6.68 10.24
N LEU A 151 16.85 -6.01 9.20
CA LEU A 151 17.39 -6.11 7.85
C LEU A 151 18.87 -5.70 7.81
N ALA A 152 19.24 -4.61 8.45
CA ALA A 152 20.63 -4.18 8.53
C ALA A 152 21.55 -5.26 9.14
N ARG A 153 21.07 -5.97 10.16
CA ARG A 153 21.83 -7.06 10.79
C ARG A 153 21.97 -8.30 9.93
N VAL A 154 20.93 -8.67 9.20
CA VAL A 154 20.94 -9.91 8.40
C VAL A 154 21.61 -9.74 7.04
N THR A 155 21.66 -8.51 6.52
CA THR A 155 22.28 -8.19 5.22
C THR A 155 23.67 -7.57 5.34
N ALA A 156 24.08 -7.18 6.56
CA ALA A 156 25.29 -6.38 6.81
C ALA A 156 25.36 -5.09 5.96
N SER A 157 24.20 -4.52 5.63
CA SER A 157 24.06 -3.25 4.90
C SER A 157 23.61 -2.15 5.85
N ASP A 158 24.23 -0.99 5.76
CA ASP A 158 23.83 0.19 6.52
C ASP A 158 22.66 0.94 5.85
N GLU A 159 22.44 0.71 4.56
CA GLU A 159 21.37 1.36 3.78
C GLU A 159 20.22 0.38 3.54
N ILE A 160 19.13 0.63 4.22
CA ILE A 160 17.92 -0.19 4.13
C ILE A 160 16.84 0.58 3.38
N VAL A 161 16.31 -0.01 2.32
CA VAL A 161 15.20 0.55 1.55
C VAL A 161 14.04 -0.44 1.57
N VAL A 162 12.89 0.03 2.06
CA VAL A 162 11.65 -0.76 2.14
C VAL A 162 10.56 -0.06 1.35
N GLY A 163 9.98 -0.78 0.39
CA GLY A 163 8.78 -0.30 -0.31
C GLY A 163 7.56 -0.43 0.59
N THR A 164 6.78 0.64 0.73
CA THR A 164 5.50 0.61 1.45
C THR A 164 4.37 1.13 0.55
N PRO A 165 3.23 0.42 0.48
CA PRO A 165 2.07 0.92 -0.24
C PRO A 165 1.42 2.09 0.50
N ILE A 166 0.91 3.06 -0.27
CA ILE A 166 0.06 4.14 0.22
C ILE A 166 -1.26 4.14 -0.55
N ALA A 167 -2.35 4.49 0.11
CA ALA A 167 -3.68 4.44 -0.49
C ALA A 167 -3.84 5.39 -1.69
N GLY A 168 -3.06 6.48 -1.75
CA GLY A 168 -3.11 7.45 -2.85
C GLY A 168 -4.42 8.24 -2.92
N ARG A 169 -5.24 8.17 -1.87
CA ARG A 169 -6.52 8.86 -1.73
C ARG A 169 -6.36 9.97 -0.70
N GLY A 170 -6.40 11.21 -1.12
CA GLY A 170 -6.19 12.38 -0.25
C GLY A 170 -7.34 13.38 -0.29
N GLN A 171 -8.43 13.04 -0.99
CA GLN A 171 -9.59 13.90 -1.18
C GLN A 171 -10.87 13.08 -1.01
N ALA A 172 -11.84 13.62 -0.29
CA ALA A 172 -13.09 12.94 0.03
C ALA A 172 -13.88 12.49 -1.22
N GLU A 173 -13.75 13.21 -2.33
CA GLU A 173 -14.42 12.92 -3.59
C GLU A 173 -13.96 11.62 -4.24
N ILE A 174 -12.74 11.15 -3.91
CA ILE A 174 -12.17 9.92 -4.49
C ILE A 174 -12.18 8.74 -3.53
N ASP A 175 -12.51 8.94 -2.25
CA ASP A 175 -12.51 7.87 -1.25
C ASP A 175 -13.49 6.74 -1.59
N GLU A 176 -14.61 7.09 -2.20
CA GLU A 176 -15.66 6.14 -2.57
C GLU A 176 -15.53 5.59 -4.00
N LEU A 177 -14.48 5.95 -4.73
CA LEU A 177 -14.26 5.46 -6.09
C LEU A 177 -13.66 4.05 -6.10
N VAL A 178 -14.06 3.27 -7.11
CA VAL A 178 -13.40 2.01 -7.47
C VAL A 178 -12.35 2.31 -8.53
N GLY A 179 -11.07 2.06 -8.21
CA GLY A 179 -9.96 2.35 -9.11
C GLY A 179 -8.61 1.97 -8.49
N MET A 180 -7.55 2.06 -9.28
CA MET A 180 -6.19 1.82 -8.82
C MET A 180 -5.54 3.15 -8.41
N PHE A 181 -5.58 3.48 -7.12
CA PHE A 181 -4.98 4.69 -6.54
C PHE A 181 -3.70 4.40 -5.75
N VAL A 182 -3.52 3.15 -5.35
CA VAL A 182 -2.35 2.72 -4.57
C VAL A 182 -1.06 3.07 -5.31
N ASN A 183 -0.13 3.65 -4.57
CA ASN A 183 1.25 3.86 -5.01
C ASN A 183 2.21 3.25 -3.99
N THR A 184 3.50 3.18 -4.34
CA THR A 184 4.54 2.66 -3.45
C THR A 184 5.54 3.77 -3.15
N LEU A 185 5.83 3.96 -1.86
CA LEU A 185 6.91 4.82 -1.41
C LEU A 185 8.13 3.98 -1.03
N ALA A 186 9.30 4.45 -1.39
CA ALA A 186 10.57 3.87 -0.97
C ALA A 186 11.03 4.56 0.32
N LEU A 187 10.96 3.85 1.45
CA LEU A 187 11.43 4.35 2.73
C LEU A 187 12.91 3.96 2.90
N ARG A 188 13.80 4.93 2.76
CA ARG A 188 15.23 4.75 2.99
C ARG A 188 15.55 5.03 4.46
N THR A 189 16.22 4.08 5.10
CA THR A 189 16.63 4.18 6.50
C THR A 189 18.07 3.76 6.64
N ARG A 190 18.91 4.65 7.14
CA ARG A 190 20.32 4.34 7.43
C ARG A 190 20.44 3.79 8.85
N VAL A 191 21.03 2.61 8.98
CA VAL A 191 21.21 1.90 10.24
C VAL A 191 22.66 1.46 10.38
N THR A 192 23.43 2.18 11.17
CA THR A 192 24.83 1.81 11.46
C THR A 192 24.92 0.95 12.72
N PRO A 193 26.05 0.24 12.96
CA PRO A 193 26.24 -0.56 14.17
C PRO A 193 26.05 0.21 15.49
N ASP A 194 26.32 1.52 15.48
CA ASP A 194 26.21 2.39 16.64
C ASP A 194 24.85 3.05 16.80
N THR A 195 23.93 2.87 15.84
CA THR A 195 22.60 3.47 15.85
C THR A 195 21.78 2.88 17.00
N ARG A 196 21.36 3.73 17.95
CA ARG A 196 20.44 3.33 19.02
C ARG A 196 19.00 3.32 18.50
N PHE A 197 18.17 2.47 19.08
CA PHE A 197 16.79 2.36 18.62
C PHE A 197 16.00 3.67 18.76
N GLY A 198 16.28 4.47 19.82
CA GLY A 198 15.68 5.80 19.97
C GLY A 198 16.05 6.75 18.84
N ASP A 199 17.35 6.78 18.45
CA ASP A 199 17.83 7.60 17.35
C ASP A 199 17.21 7.15 16.01
N LEU A 200 17.01 5.83 15.85
CA LEU A 200 16.34 5.25 14.68
C LEU A 200 14.89 5.68 14.58
N LEU A 201 14.16 5.76 15.71
CA LEU A 201 12.79 6.29 15.74
C LEU A 201 12.73 7.76 15.33
N GLU A 202 13.72 8.57 15.70
CA GLU A 202 13.81 9.96 15.25
C GLU A 202 14.09 10.05 13.73
N LEU A 203 14.96 9.18 13.19
CA LEU A 203 15.25 9.11 11.75
C LEU A 203 14.01 8.73 10.91
N VAL A 204 13.22 7.76 11.36
CA VAL A 204 12.03 7.33 10.60
C VAL A 204 10.84 8.30 10.75
N ARG A 205 10.90 9.24 11.69
CA ARG A 205 9.92 10.31 11.84
C ARG A 205 10.19 11.50 10.94
N ALA A 206 11.47 11.77 10.63
CA ALA A 206 11.90 12.91 9.82
C ALA A 206 11.50 12.76 8.35
#